data_0e6247117b271770166b9f2fd0b5cfb4
#
_entry.id   0e6247117b271770166b9f2fd0b5cfb4
#
_cell.length_a   1.000
_cell.length_b   1.000
_cell.length_c   1.000
_cell.angle_alpha   90.00
_cell.angle_beta   90.00
_cell.angle_gamma   90.00
#
_symmetry.space_group_name_H-M   'P 1'
#
loop_
_entity.id
_entity.type
_entity.pdbx_description
1 polymer ?
#
loop_
_entity_poly.entity_id
_entity_poly.type
_entity_poly.pdbx_seq_one_letter_code
_entity_poly.pdbx_strand_id
1 'polypeptide(L)'
;MTATRHAQTASPAPGRPAGVLRLAVAALAAVLLLGGCDLRLETPPPQPRQPDATELVRSRAVDDAVALAEHARLAALAPAAEDAAVAEALDQVAVFADLHSDQLGGVYVSGLEPAGAETGPSSSAPPLVTPQDVLALLGVTALTARADADAVSSGALGRLLASVAASRADQTARLAAALGVDAPAGAAATFDTAPEPGAVDLPVLSSLVLAEDEAGYAFEVIAAKLADEQRALAQHQAAAHRARAQVWADASGLGSAGSDPRRAAYALPAGLDDPAVAVDLARAVETSLTAGYANLVAEAAPGTRSSAVDALRQATADAAAWGAPPIAFPGLPEQAAPVSLG
;
A
#
# COMPACT_ATOMS: atom_id res chain seq x y z
N MET A 1 -97.19 -29.45 -12.31
CA MET A 1 -97.69 -30.63 -11.60
C MET A 1 -96.84 -30.81 -10.36
N THR A 2 -97.48 -30.47 -9.30
CA THR A 2 -97.64 -31.06 -7.98
C THR A 2 -96.38 -31.48 -7.25
N ALA A 3 -96.07 -30.73 -6.33
CA ALA A 3 -95.47 -30.80 -5.00
C ALA A 3 -95.47 -32.14 -4.27
N THR A 4 -94.53 -32.33 -3.42
CA THR A 4 -94.84 -32.84 -2.08
C THR A 4 -93.70 -32.51 -1.12
N ARG A 5 -93.97 -31.77 -0.12
CA ARG A 5 -93.09 -31.43 1.07
C ARG A 5 -93.06 -32.67 1.95
N HIS A 6 -91.84 -33.05 2.42
CA HIS A 6 -91.76 -33.83 3.65
C HIS A 6 -90.96 -33.03 4.67
N ALA A 7 -91.62 -32.75 5.75
CA ALA A 7 -91.05 -32.17 6.96
C ALA A 7 -90.32 -33.27 7.74
N GLN A 8 -89.07 -33.04 8.10
CA GLN A 8 -88.36 -33.82 9.10
C GLN A 8 -88.10 -33.00 10.34
N THR A 9 -88.61 -33.55 11.41
CA THR A 9 -88.52 -33.03 12.79
C THR A 9 -87.14 -33.09 13.30
N ALA A 10 -86.61 -31.91 13.81
CA ALA A 10 -85.33 -31.78 14.47
C ALA A 10 -85.39 -32.33 15.91
N SER A 11 -84.44 -33.19 16.24
CA SER A 11 -84.18 -33.67 17.61
C SER A 11 -83.19 -32.74 18.30
N PRO A 12 -83.36 -32.34 19.56
CA PRO A 12 -82.43 -31.42 20.21
C PRO A 12 -81.14 -32.15 20.64
N ALA A 13 -79.98 -31.53 20.32
CA ALA A 13 -78.65 -31.97 20.76
C ALA A 13 -78.43 -31.60 22.25
N PRO A 14 -77.70 -32.44 23.02
CA PRO A 14 -77.44 -32.18 24.43
C PRO A 14 -76.44 -31.03 24.62
N GLY A 15 -76.81 -30.06 25.47
CA GLY A 15 -75.98 -28.89 25.81
C GLY A 15 -74.68 -29.31 26.48
N ARG A 16 -73.58 -28.88 25.93
CA ARG A 16 -72.25 -28.98 26.56
C ARG A 16 -72.19 -27.93 27.70
N PRO A 17 -71.70 -28.30 28.88
CA PRO A 17 -71.62 -27.38 30.02
C PRO A 17 -70.52 -26.29 29.75
N ALA A 18 -70.95 -25.06 29.68
CA ALA A 18 -70.11 -23.88 29.45
C ALA A 18 -68.95 -23.69 30.46
N GLY A 19 -68.97 -24.44 31.56
CA GLY A 19 -67.93 -24.41 32.58
C GLY A 19 -66.60 -25.09 32.19
N VAL A 20 -66.67 -26.20 31.39
CA VAL A 20 -65.48 -26.95 31.01
C VAL A 20 -64.63 -26.16 29.97
N LEU A 21 -65.29 -25.41 29.08
CA LEU A 21 -64.64 -24.60 28.08
C LEU A 21 -63.89 -23.39 28.71
N ARG A 22 -64.47 -22.81 29.76
CA ARG A 22 -63.84 -21.68 30.50
C ARG A 22 -62.61 -22.14 31.30
N LEU A 23 -62.65 -23.30 31.91
CA LEU A 23 -61.50 -23.90 32.61
C LEU A 23 -60.36 -24.30 31.64
N ALA A 24 -60.71 -24.84 30.46
CA ALA A 24 -59.70 -25.18 29.44
C ALA A 24 -59.02 -23.95 28.85
N VAL A 25 -59.76 -22.86 28.62
CA VAL A 25 -59.17 -21.57 28.13
C VAL A 25 -58.33 -20.92 29.22
N ALA A 26 -58.74 -20.95 30.49
CA ALA A 26 -57.95 -20.43 31.59
C ALA A 26 -56.64 -21.21 31.85
N ALA A 27 -56.68 -22.55 31.69
CA ALA A 27 -55.51 -23.41 31.79
C ALA A 27 -54.53 -23.17 30.62
N LEU A 28 -55.02 -22.98 29.39
CA LEU A 28 -54.19 -22.66 28.24
C LEU A 28 -53.53 -21.28 28.31
N ALA A 29 -54.26 -20.28 28.84
CA ALA A 29 -53.73 -18.95 29.11
C ALA A 29 -52.66 -18.96 30.21
N ALA A 30 -52.83 -19.77 31.26
CA ALA A 30 -51.85 -19.93 32.33
C ALA A 30 -50.53 -20.62 31.83
N VAL A 31 -50.64 -21.63 30.93
CA VAL A 31 -49.49 -22.30 30.33
C VAL A 31 -48.73 -21.34 29.40
N LEU A 32 -49.45 -20.48 28.67
CA LEU A 32 -48.81 -19.48 27.78
C LEU A 32 -48.14 -18.36 28.58
N LEU A 33 -48.63 -18.02 29.81
CA LEU A 33 -48.01 -17.01 30.66
C LEU A 33 -46.81 -17.56 31.45
N LEU A 34 -46.76 -18.85 31.74
CA LEU A 34 -45.64 -19.48 32.44
C LEU A 34 -44.53 -19.94 31.50
N GLY A 35 -44.82 -20.17 30.20
CA GLY A 35 -43.83 -20.51 29.17
C GLY A 35 -43.14 -19.30 28.54
N GLY A 36 -43.58 -18.07 28.86
CA GLY A 36 -43.04 -16.84 28.24
C GLY A 36 -41.75 -16.30 28.82
N CYS A 37 -41.24 -16.86 29.92
CA CYS A 37 -40.08 -16.31 30.61
C CYS A 37 -38.72 -16.86 30.12
N ASP A 38 -38.70 -17.84 29.21
CA ASP A 38 -37.44 -18.45 28.74
C ASP A 38 -37.17 -18.26 27.23
N LEU A 39 -38.05 -17.54 26.52
CA LEU A 39 -37.75 -17.05 25.18
C LEU A 39 -37.01 -15.70 25.29
N ARG A 40 -35.82 -15.74 25.88
CA ARG A 40 -34.82 -14.71 25.69
C ARG A 40 -34.39 -14.87 24.23
N LEU A 41 -34.92 -14.02 23.35
CA LEU A 41 -34.30 -13.80 22.02
C LEU A 41 -32.93 -13.19 22.31
N GLU A 42 -31.97 -14.06 22.61
CA GLU A 42 -30.59 -13.62 22.66
C GLU A 42 -30.24 -13.18 21.24
N THR A 43 -30.21 -11.89 21.02
CA THR A 43 -29.58 -11.34 19.83
C THR A 43 -28.17 -11.89 19.85
N PRO A 44 -27.74 -12.68 18.84
CA PRO A 44 -26.38 -13.17 18.82
C PRO A 44 -25.43 -11.98 18.99
N PRO A 45 -24.37 -12.12 19.78
CA PRO A 45 -23.43 -11.03 19.98
C PRO A 45 -22.99 -10.48 18.61
N PRO A 46 -22.85 -9.16 18.46
CA PRO A 46 -22.45 -8.55 17.20
C PRO A 46 -21.13 -9.20 16.75
N GLN A 47 -21.18 -9.83 15.59
CA GLN A 47 -19.97 -10.38 14.99
C GLN A 47 -19.22 -9.26 14.27
N PRO A 48 -17.87 -9.20 14.38
CA PRO A 48 -17.06 -8.29 13.59
C PRO A 48 -17.36 -8.50 12.10
N ARG A 49 -17.44 -7.43 11.33
CA ARG A 49 -17.55 -7.54 9.88
C ARG A 49 -16.31 -8.28 9.36
N GLN A 50 -16.52 -9.23 8.48
CA GLN A 50 -15.39 -9.87 7.81
C GLN A 50 -14.72 -8.83 6.89
N PRO A 51 -13.37 -8.72 6.91
CA PRO A 51 -12.65 -7.80 6.05
C PRO A 51 -12.86 -8.19 4.59
N ASP A 52 -13.08 -7.21 3.74
CA ASP A 52 -13.06 -7.40 2.28
C ASP A 52 -11.61 -7.56 1.75
N ALA A 53 -11.47 -7.80 0.45
CA ALA A 53 -10.16 -8.01 -0.17
C ALA A 53 -9.23 -6.79 -0.02
N THR A 54 -9.78 -5.58 -0.05
CA THR A 54 -9.01 -4.33 0.12
C THR A 54 -8.51 -4.20 1.56
N GLU A 55 -9.37 -4.51 2.53
CA GLU A 55 -9.01 -4.48 3.94
C GLU A 55 -7.99 -5.59 4.30
N LEU A 56 -8.07 -6.76 3.68
CA LEU A 56 -7.06 -7.81 3.86
C LEU A 56 -5.68 -7.37 3.38
N VAL A 57 -5.61 -6.68 2.23
CA VAL A 57 -4.36 -6.10 1.72
C VAL A 57 -3.84 -5.01 2.67
N ARG A 58 -4.72 -4.08 3.08
CA ARG A 58 -4.36 -3.00 4.02
C ARG A 58 -3.84 -3.55 5.35
N SER A 59 -4.55 -4.50 5.96
CA SER A 59 -4.17 -5.12 7.23
C SER A 59 -2.82 -5.81 7.14
N ARG A 60 -2.56 -6.59 6.08
CA ARG A 60 -1.27 -7.22 5.85
C ARG A 60 -0.13 -6.20 5.76
N ALA A 61 -0.33 -5.10 5.03
CA ALA A 61 0.67 -4.04 4.90
C ALA A 61 0.97 -3.35 6.25
N VAL A 62 -0.05 -3.22 7.13
CA VAL A 62 0.10 -2.74 8.51
C VAL A 62 0.87 -3.75 9.35
N ASP A 63 0.52 -5.04 9.28
CA ASP A 63 1.20 -6.11 10.02
C ASP A 63 2.68 -6.18 9.64
N ASP A 64 3.00 -6.06 8.35
CA ASP A 64 4.37 -5.98 7.84
C ASP A 64 5.11 -4.76 8.41
N ALA A 65 4.45 -3.60 8.48
CA ALA A 65 5.04 -2.39 9.03
C ALA A 65 5.31 -2.52 10.55
N VAL A 66 4.36 -3.04 11.31
CA VAL A 66 4.52 -3.30 12.74
C VAL A 66 5.67 -4.28 13.01
N ALA A 67 5.73 -5.37 12.24
CA ALA A 67 6.80 -6.35 12.35
C ALA A 67 8.18 -5.75 12.04
N LEU A 68 8.28 -4.93 10.98
CA LEU A 68 9.52 -4.23 10.64
C LEU A 68 9.98 -3.29 11.76
N ALA A 69 9.07 -2.50 12.33
CA ALA A 69 9.39 -1.57 13.42
C ALA A 69 9.87 -2.32 14.67
N GLU A 70 9.21 -3.42 15.04
CA GLU A 70 9.58 -4.25 16.16
C GLU A 70 10.94 -4.93 15.94
N HIS A 71 11.15 -5.57 14.79
CA HIS A 71 12.40 -6.24 14.47
C HIS A 71 13.58 -5.27 14.40
N ALA A 72 13.39 -4.08 13.81
CA ALA A 72 14.45 -3.08 13.75
C ALA A 72 14.87 -2.60 15.15
N ARG A 73 13.91 -2.36 16.05
CA ARG A 73 14.19 -1.99 17.45
C ARG A 73 14.89 -3.12 18.21
N LEU A 74 14.49 -4.36 18.01
CA LEU A 74 15.15 -5.52 18.64
C LEU A 74 16.57 -5.71 18.08
N ALA A 75 16.76 -5.60 16.77
CA ALA A 75 18.06 -5.72 16.12
C ALA A 75 19.03 -4.61 16.54
N ALA A 76 18.52 -3.41 16.87
CA ALA A 76 19.33 -2.32 17.40
C ALA A 76 19.97 -2.62 18.75
N LEU A 77 19.52 -3.66 19.45
CA LEU A 77 20.12 -4.16 20.69
C LEU A 77 21.23 -5.21 20.44
N ALA A 78 21.40 -5.65 19.19
CA ALA A 78 22.41 -6.65 18.84
C ALA A 78 23.83 -6.03 18.74
N PRO A 79 24.90 -6.79 19.01
CA PRO A 79 26.29 -6.29 18.90
C PRO A 79 26.64 -5.72 17.49
N ALA A 80 26.03 -6.25 16.43
CA ALA A 80 26.24 -5.72 15.08
C ALA A 80 25.74 -4.28 14.89
N ALA A 81 24.87 -3.78 15.75
CA ALA A 81 24.38 -2.41 15.75
C ALA A 81 25.29 -1.44 16.53
N GLU A 82 26.47 -1.89 17.02
CA GLU A 82 27.50 -0.97 17.51
C GLU A 82 28.13 -0.17 16.37
N ASP A 83 28.04 -0.64 15.12
CA ASP A 83 28.37 0.14 13.94
C ASP A 83 27.34 1.26 13.74
N ALA A 84 27.81 2.52 13.67
CA ALA A 84 26.95 3.68 13.60
C ALA A 84 26.07 3.73 12.34
N ALA A 85 26.58 3.22 11.20
CA ALA A 85 25.81 3.18 9.95
C ALA A 85 24.69 2.14 10.03
N VAL A 86 24.95 0.99 10.66
CA VAL A 86 23.93 -0.04 10.91
C VAL A 86 22.87 0.47 11.88
N ALA A 87 23.30 1.12 12.99
CA ALA A 87 22.38 1.70 13.97
C ALA A 87 21.44 2.75 13.32
N GLU A 88 22.00 3.66 12.53
CA GLU A 88 21.23 4.70 11.81
C GLU A 88 20.24 4.06 10.83
N ALA A 89 20.67 3.05 10.06
CA ALA A 89 19.81 2.34 9.12
C ALA A 89 18.64 1.63 9.83
N LEU A 90 18.90 0.97 10.98
CA LEU A 90 17.86 0.31 11.78
C LEU A 90 16.87 1.31 12.39
N ASP A 91 17.35 2.43 12.91
CA ASP A 91 16.47 3.51 13.43
C ASP A 91 15.58 4.05 12.33
N GLN A 92 16.15 4.31 11.15
CA GLN A 92 15.41 4.73 9.96
C GLN A 92 14.31 3.73 9.59
N VAL A 93 14.63 2.42 9.60
CA VAL A 93 13.62 1.38 9.32
C VAL A 93 12.48 1.43 10.34
N ALA A 94 12.81 1.54 11.63
CA ALA A 94 11.78 1.61 12.67
C ALA A 94 10.86 2.83 12.52
N VAL A 95 11.45 4.02 12.31
CA VAL A 95 10.70 5.27 12.14
C VAL A 95 9.81 5.22 10.90
N PHE A 96 10.32 4.78 9.77
CA PHE A 96 9.52 4.72 8.54
C PHE A 96 8.43 3.64 8.61
N ALA A 97 8.71 2.53 9.27
CA ALA A 97 7.71 1.48 9.46
C ALA A 97 6.54 1.98 10.34
N ASP A 98 6.80 2.76 11.39
CA ASP A 98 5.73 3.41 12.16
C ASP A 98 4.90 4.36 11.29
N LEU A 99 5.55 5.23 10.51
CA LEU A 99 4.87 6.14 9.59
C LEU A 99 4.03 5.38 8.55
N HIS A 100 4.53 4.27 8.01
CA HIS A 100 3.77 3.41 7.09
C HIS A 100 2.54 2.82 7.77
N SER A 101 2.67 2.29 9.00
CA SER A 101 1.55 1.77 9.77
C SER A 101 0.48 2.84 10.01
N ASP A 102 0.88 4.03 10.46
CA ASP A 102 -0.03 5.14 10.74
C ASP A 102 -0.77 5.59 9.49
N GLN A 103 -0.06 5.77 8.36
CA GLN A 103 -0.66 6.20 7.10
C GLN A 103 -1.60 5.15 6.50
N LEU A 104 -1.35 3.86 6.74
CA LEU A 104 -2.25 2.77 6.40
C LEU A 104 -3.46 2.66 7.33
N GLY A 105 -3.56 3.48 8.37
CA GLY A 105 -4.68 3.52 9.32
C GLY A 105 -4.50 2.66 10.56
N GLY A 106 -3.30 2.13 10.79
CA GLY A 106 -2.94 1.35 11.98
C GLY A 106 -3.61 -0.02 12.09
N VAL A 107 -3.33 -0.70 13.18
CA VAL A 107 -3.93 -2.02 13.50
C VAL A 107 -5.43 -1.85 13.74
N TYR A 108 -6.23 -2.69 13.09
CA TYR A 108 -7.68 -2.66 13.27
C TYR A 108 -8.07 -3.09 14.69
N VAL A 109 -8.79 -2.22 15.38
CA VAL A 109 -9.37 -2.51 16.72
C VAL A 109 -10.88 -2.63 16.56
N SER A 110 -11.41 -3.83 16.73
CA SER A 110 -12.85 -4.11 16.56
C SER A 110 -13.75 -3.42 17.58
N GLY A 111 -13.21 -2.96 18.70
CA GLY A 111 -13.97 -2.44 19.84
C GLY A 111 -14.81 -3.51 20.56
N LEU A 112 -14.72 -4.77 20.14
CA LEU A 112 -15.37 -5.90 20.80
C LEU A 112 -14.35 -6.60 21.68
N GLU A 113 -14.69 -6.85 22.94
CA GLU A 113 -13.84 -7.65 23.83
C GLU A 113 -13.62 -9.03 23.18
N PRO A 114 -12.35 -9.48 23.02
CA PRO A 114 -12.08 -10.83 22.53
C PRO A 114 -12.66 -11.84 23.52
N ALA A 115 -13.59 -12.67 23.05
CA ALA A 115 -14.18 -13.72 23.86
C ALA A 115 -13.07 -14.69 24.32
N GLY A 116 -12.60 -14.57 25.57
CA GLY A 116 -11.75 -15.55 26.21
C GLY A 116 -10.23 -15.37 26.03
N ALA A 117 -9.72 -14.17 25.79
CA ALA A 117 -8.28 -13.91 25.86
C ALA A 117 -7.80 -14.02 27.33
N GLU A 118 -7.44 -15.22 27.75
CA GLU A 118 -6.65 -15.41 28.96
C GLU A 118 -5.24 -14.82 28.70
N THR A 119 -5.02 -13.59 29.15
CA THR A 119 -3.68 -13.00 29.22
C THR A 119 -2.90 -13.64 30.35
N GLY A 120 -2.42 -14.86 30.13
CA GLY A 120 -1.37 -15.43 30.96
C GLY A 120 -0.08 -14.64 30.69
N PRO A 121 0.74 -14.34 31.73
CA PRO A 121 2.04 -13.70 31.52
C PRO A 121 2.94 -14.66 30.71
N SER A 122 3.10 -14.37 29.42
CA SER A 122 4.11 -15.06 28.59
C SER A 122 5.48 -14.49 28.97
N SER A 123 6.13 -15.13 29.95
CA SER A 123 7.52 -14.83 30.34
C SER A 123 8.49 -15.54 29.39
N SER A 124 8.38 -15.28 28.11
CA SER A 124 9.38 -15.67 27.13
C SER A 124 10.36 -14.53 26.95
N ALA A 125 11.66 -14.80 26.99
CA ALA A 125 12.68 -13.82 26.62
C ALA A 125 12.39 -13.36 25.17
N PRO A 126 12.56 -12.06 24.84
CA PRO A 126 12.36 -11.59 23.49
C PRO A 126 13.26 -12.39 22.53
N PRO A 127 12.78 -12.71 21.33
CA PRO A 127 13.58 -13.39 20.32
C PRO A 127 14.85 -12.57 20.01
N LEU A 128 15.96 -13.25 19.77
CA LEU A 128 17.15 -12.60 19.26
C LEU A 128 16.91 -12.28 17.79
N VAL A 129 16.86 -11.01 17.45
CA VAL A 129 16.71 -10.49 16.08
C VAL A 129 18.03 -9.85 15.69
N THR A 130 18.51 -10.16 14.49
CA THR A 130 19.74 -9.60 13.92
C THR A 130 19.43 -8.55 12.86
N PRO A 131 20.37 -7.65 12.53
CA PRO A 131 20.20 -6.74 11.38
C PRO A 131 19.99 -7.47 10.05
N GLN A 132 20.52 -8.68 9.87
CA GLN A 132 20.29 -9.53 8.70
C GLN A 132 18.84 -10.02 8.63
N ASP A 133 18.20 -10.30 9.77
CA ASP A 133 16.77 -10.67 9.80
C ASP A 133 15.89 -9.48 9.37
N VAL A 134 16.25 -8.26 9.77
CA VAL A 134 15.59 -7.04 9.32
C VAL A 134 15.77 -6.83 7.82
N LEU A 135 16.99 -7.03 7.30
CA LEU A 135 17.30 -6.94 5.88
C LEU A 135 16.45 -7.93 5.06
N ALA A 136 16.35 -9.17 5.51
CA ALA A 136 15.52 -10.19 4.86
C ALA A 136 14.04 -9.81 4.87
N LEU A 137 13.52 -9.33 6.01
CA LEU A 137 12.14 -8.92 6.17
C LEU A 137 11.81 -7.69 5.29
N LEU A 138 12.70 -6.71 5.21
CA LEU A 138 12.58 -5.57 4.29
C LEU A 138 12.44 -6.02 2.83
N GLY A 139 13.30 -6.93 2.38
CA GLY A 139 13.25 -7.45 1.02
C GLY A 139 11.92 -8.14 0.69
N VAL A 140 11.44 -9.01 1.59
CA VAL A 140 10.17 -9.71 1.41
C VAL A 140 8.99 -8.75 1.42
N THR A 141 8.92 -7.84 2.40
CA THR A 141 7.79 -6.92 2.55
C THR A 141 7.76 -5.82 1.49
N ALA A 142 8.92 -5.45 0.90
CA ALA A 142 8.98 -4.57 -0.26
C ALA A 142 8.33 -5.23 -1.49
N LEU A 143 8.61 -6.52 -1.74
CA LEU A 143 8.01 -7.26 -2.84
C LEU A 143 6.53 -7.54 -2.62
N THR A 144 6.10 -7.81 -1.39
CA THR A 144 4.68 -7.95 -1.04
C THR A 144 3.94 -6.64 -1.31
N ALA A 145 4.43 -5.50 -0.82
CA ALA A 145 3.82 -4.20 -1.06
C ALA A 145 3.75 -3.84 -2.56
N ARG A 146 4.77 -4.20 -3.35
CA ARG A 146 4.78 -4.06 -4.82
C ARG A 146 3.65 -4.86 -5.47
N ALA A 147 3.52 -6.13 -5.10
CA ALA A 147 2.47 -7.00 -5.67
C ALA A 147 1.07 -6.53 -5.25
N ASP A 148 0.91 -6.09 -4.02
CA ASP A 148 -0.33 -5.55 -3.48
C ASP A 148 -0.73 -4.22 -4.15
N ALA A 149 0.24 -3.34 -4.44
CA ALA A 149 0.02 -2.11 -5.18
C ALA A 149 -0.56 -2.36 -6.58
N ASP A 150 -0.08 -3.41 -7.25
CA ASP A 150 -0.58 -3.81 -8.56
C ASP A 150 -2.00 -4.41 -8.48
N ALA A 151 -2.26 -5.26 -7.50
CA ALA A 151 -3.48 -6.05 -7.43
C ALA A 151 -4.69 -5.34 -6.80
N VAL A 152 -4.49 -4.40 -5.86
CA VAL A 152 -5.56 -3.78 -5.08
C VAL A 152 -6.53 -2.97 -5.96
N SER A 153 -7.85 -3.06 -5.69
CA SER A 153 -8.86 -2.35 -6.49
C SER A 153 -8.83 -0.84 -6.33
N SER A 154 -8.42 -0.33 -5.16
CA SER A 154 -8.31 1.11 -4.87
C SER A 154 -7.03 1.70 -5.46
N GLY A 155 -7.14 2.65 -6.39
CA GLY A 155 -5.99 3.38 -6.94
C GLY A 155 -5.23 4.18 -5.87
N ALA A 156 -5.93 4.79 -4.93
CA ALA A 156 -5.31 5.52 -3.83
C ALA A 156 -4.50 4.61 -2.89
N LEU A 157 -5.04 3.43 -2.54
CA LEU A 157 -4.29 2.44 -1.75
C LEU A 157 -3.14 1.85 -2.58
N GLY A 158 -3.34 1.58 -3.87
CA GLY A 158 -2.27 1.14 -4.78
C GLY A 158 -1.11 2.13 -4.83
N ARG A 159 -1.39 3.43 -4.94
CA ARG A 159 -0.40 4.50 -4.89
C ARG A 159 0.37 4.53 -3.57
N LEU A 160 -0.32 4.40 -2.44
CA LEU A 160 0.31 4.36 -1.12
C LEU A 160 1.21 3.12 -0.97
N LEU A 161 0.72 1.94 -1.35
CA LEU A 161 1.49 0.70 -1.29
C LEU A 161 2.72 0.71 -2.22
N ALA A 162 2.61 1.33 -3.40
CA ALA A 162 3.75 1.53 -4.31
C ALA A 162 4.83 2.41 -3.67
N SER A 163 4.42 3.48 -2.99
CA SER A 163 5.32 4.35 -2.24
C SER A 163 6.00 3.61 -1.08
N VAL A 164 5.26 2.81 -0.31
CA VAL A 164 5.80 1.94 0.73
C VAL A 164 6.80 0.92 0.15
N ALA A 165 6.48 0.33 -1.00
CA ALA A 165 7.37 -0.62 -1.67
C ALA A 165 8.69 0.05 -2.10
N ALA A 166 8.63 1.29 -2.63
CA ALA A 166 9.82 2.06 -3.03
C ALA A 166 10.67 2.44 -1.81
N SER A 167 10.05 2.90 -0.72
CA SER A 167 10.73 3.22 0.53
C SER A 167 11.43 1.99 1.14
N ARG A 168 10.73 0.86 1.24
CA ARG A 168 11.31 -0.39 1.78
C ARG A 168 12.45 -0.92 0.91
N ALA A 169 12.37 -0.76 -0.43
CA ALA A 169 13.46 -1.14 -1.34
C ALA A 169 14.70 -0.27 -1.15
N ASP A 170 14.55 1.05 -0.99
CA ASP A 170 15.65 1.97 -0.66
C ASP A 170 16.28 1.63 0.69
N GLN A 171 15.47 1.37 1.73
CA GLN A 171 15.95 0.94 3.05
C GLN A 171 16.69 -0.40 2.98
N THR A 172 16.22 -1.34 2.14
CA THR A 172 16.91 -2.62 1.90
C THR A 172 18.32 -2.38 1.35
N ALA A 173 18.45 -1.52 0.34
CA ALA A 173 19.74 -1.20 -0.24
C ALA A 173 20.68 -0.49 0.77
N ARG A 174 20.16 0.45 1.55
CA ARG A 174 20.93 1.19 2.57
C ARG A 174 21.41 0.28 3.71
N LEU A 175 20.53 -0.57 4.24
CA LEU A 175 20.91 -1.51 5.30
C LEU A 175 21.89 -2.56 4.79
N ALA A 176 21.72 -3.07 3.56
CA ALA A 176 22.68 -3.98 2.94
C ALA A 176 24.07 -3.32 2.79
N ALA A 177 24.11 -2.06 2.33
CA ALA A 177 25.35 -1.30 2.22
C ALA A 177 26.01 -1.07 3.59
N ALA A 178 25.24 -0.71 4.63
CA ALA A 178 25.74 -0.54 5.99
C ALA A 178 26.32 -1.85 6.56
N LEU A 179 25.71 -2.99 6.22
CA LEU A 179 26.18 -4.32 6.64
C LEU A 179 27.35 -4.85 5.78
N GLY A 180 27.67 -4.20 4.66
CA GLY A 180 28.68 -4.67 3.72
C GLY A 180 28.31 -5.98 3.01
N VAL A 181 27.02 -6.22 2.77
CA VAL A 181 26.50 -7.42 2.11
C VAL A 181 25.69 -7.05 0.87
N ASP A 182 25.46 -8.03 -0.02
CA ASP A 182 24.58 -7.84 -1.16
C ASP A 182 23.12 -7.72 -0.71
N ALA A 183 22.39 -6.86 -1.37
CA ALA A 183 20.95 -6.74 -1.14
C ALA A 183 20.23 -8.02 -1.62
N PRO A 184 19.12 -8.44 -0.94
CA PRO A 184 18.32 -9.59 -1.34
C PRO A 184 17.86 -9.49 -2.79
N ALA A 185 17.73 -10.64 -3.46
CA ALA A 185 17.25 -10.71 -4.84
C ALA A 185 15.88 -10.05 -5.01
N GLY A 186 15.69 -9.25 -6.06
CA GLY A 186 14.46 -8.50 -6.32
C GLY A 186 14.34 -7.17 -5.55
N ALA A 187 15.30 -6.83 -4.70
CA ALA A 187 15.36 -5.52 -4.06
C ALA A 187 15.60 -4.40 -5.10
N ALA A 188 16.49 -4.65 -6.07
CA ALA A 188 16.69 -3.74 -7.19
C ALA A 188 15.45 -3.71 -8.09
N ALA A 189 15.01 -2.52 -8.48
CA ALA A 189 14.00 -2.36 -9.52
C ALA A 189 14.67 -2.47 -10.88
N THR A 190 14.02 -3.17 -11.80
CA THR A 190 14.36 -3.15 -13.21
C THR A 190 13.14 -2.67 -13.98
N PHE A 191 13.31 -1.63 -14.78
CA PHE A 191 12.26 -1.13 -15.66
C PHE A 191 12.49 -1.70 -17.06
N ASP A 192 11.89 -2.87 -17.32
CA ASP A 192 12.05 -3.58 -18.60
C ASP A 192 10.74 -3.69 -19.40
N THR A 193 9.62 -3.25 -18.85
CA THR A 193 8.31 -3.52 -19.44
C THR A 193 7.52 -2.22 -19.64
N ALA A 194 7.06 -2.01 -20.88
CA ALA A 194 6.13 -0.94 -21.18
C ALA A 194 4.76 -1.18 -20.48
N PRO A 195 4.04 -0.11 -20.11
CA PRO A 195 2.68 -0.25 -19.61
C PRO A 195 1.76 -0.83 -20.70
N GLU A 196 0.71 -1.53 -20.28
CA GLU A 196 -0.34 -1.97 -21.18
C GLU A 196 -1.05 -0.77 -21.83
N PRO A 197 -1.14 -0.73 -23.19
CA PRO A 197 -1.81 0.36 -23.90
C PRO A 197 -3.29 0.46 -23.49
N GLY A 198 -3.76 1.69 -23.22
CA GLY A 198 -5.17 1.98 -22.91
C GLY A 198 -5.58 1.80 -21.44
N ALA A 199 -4.63 1.44 -20.57
CA ALA A 199 -4.88 1.30 -19.12
C ALA A 199 -4.89 2.64 -18.37
N VAL A 200 -4.44 3.74 -19.01
CA VAL A 200 -4.26 5.06 -18.39
C VAL A 200 -4.65 6.15 -19.38
N ASP A 201 -5.15 7.28 -18.87
CA ASP A 201 -5.52 8.43 -19.67
C ASP A 201 -4.33 9.06 -20.39
N LEU A 202 -4.50 9.40 -21.67
CA LEU A 202 -3.45 9.99 -22.52
C LEU A 202 -2.77 11.24 -21.91
N PRO A 203 -3.47 12.19 -21.25
CA PRO A 203 -2.82 13.33 -20.62
C PRO A 203 -1.80 12.95 -19.53
N VAL A 204 -2.06 11.90 -18.76
CA VAL A 204 -1.14 11.40 -17.72
C VAL A 204 0.11 10.83 -18.39
N LEU A 205 -0.06 9.99 -19.40
CA LEU A 205 1.05 9.41 -20.16
C LEU A 205 1.87 10.48 -20.91
N SER A 206 1.19 11.47 -21.51
CA SER A 206 1.86 12.59 -22.19
C SER A 206 2.74 13.40 -21.22
N SER A 207 2.26 13.63 -20.00
CA SER A 207 3.04 14.33 -18.97
C SER A 207 4.27 13.52 -18.55
N LEU A 208 4.14 12.20 -18.46
CA LEU A 208 5.24 11.31 -18.10
C LEU A 208 6.28 11.21 -19.22
N VAL A 209 5.84 11.07 -20.48
CA VAL A 209 6.75 11.10 -21.66
C VAL A 209 7.56 12.39 -21.68
N LEU A 210 6.90 13.53 -21.43
CA LEU A 210 7.55 14.84 -21.36
C LEU A 210 8.57 14.89 -20.21
N ALA A 211 8.22 14.40 -19.01
CA ALA A 211 9.09 14.43 -17.84
C ALA A 211 10.33 13.53 -18.02
N GLU A 212 10.15 12.35 -18.60
CA GLU A 212 11.28 11.45 -18.92
C GLU A 212 12.21 12.05 -20.00
N ASP A 213 11.66 12.67 -21.02
CA ASP A 213 12.46 13.33 -22.07
C ASP A 213 13.22 14.55 -21.52
N GLU A 214 12.58 15.34 -20.65
CA GLU A 214 13.21 16.45 -19.93
C GLU A 214 14.33 15.96 -19.00
N ALA A 215 14.10 14.85 -18.27
CA ALA A 215 15.12 14.22 -17.46
C ALA A 215 16.33 13.76 -18.32
N GLY A 216 16.07 13.08 -19.43
CA GLY A 216 17.13 12.69 -20.37
C GLY A 216 17.97 13.89 -20.85
N TYR A 217 17.31 14.99 -21.21
CA TYR A 217 17.99 16.23 -21.58
C TYR A 217 18.81 16.82 -20.41
N ALA A 218 18.24 16.88 -19.23
CA ALA A 218 18.92 17.38 -18.04
C ALA A 218 20.19 16.57 -17.76
N PHE A 219 20.12 15.25 -17.79
CA PHE A 219 21.26 14.36 -17.55
C PHE A 219 22.32 14.43 -18.65
N GLU A 220 21.97 14.69 -19.90
CA GLU A 220 22.95 15.00 -20.97
C GLU A 220 23.78 16.24 -20.62
N VAL A 221 23.14 17.29 -20.12
CA VAL A 221 23.82 18.52 -19.69
C VAL A 221 24.60 18.30 -18.41
N ILE A 222 24.06 17.62 -17.40
CA ILE A 222 24.73 17.26 -16.15
C ILE A 222 26.02 16.47 -16.45
N ALA A 223 25.98 15.50 -17.34
CA ALA A 223 27.14 14.71 -17.74
C ALA A 223 28.25 15.57 -18.35
N ALA A 224 27.91 16.65 -19.06
CA ALA A 224 28.90 17.58 -19.61
C ALA A 224 29.58 18.45 -18.52
N LYS A 225 28.98 18.55 -17.33
CA LYS A 225 29.48 19.39 -16.22
C LYS A 225 30.22 18.59 -15.14
N LEU A 226 30.02 17.28 -15.10
CA LEU A 226 30.63 16.39 -14.12
C LEU A 226 31.86 15.66 -14.70
N ALA A 227 32.60 14.98 -13.85
CA ALA A 227 33.77 14.19 -14.22
C ALA A 227 33.66 12.74 -13.71
N ASP A 228 34.54 11.88 -14.18
CA ASP A 228 34.77 10.53 -13.70
C ASP A 228 33.47 9.70 -13.52
N GLU A 229 33.29 9.07 -12.38
CA GLU A 229 32.16 8.18 -12.10
C GLU A 229 30.82 8.92 -12.14
N GLN A 230 30.75 10.17 -11.66
CA GLN A 230 29.52 10.96 -11.73
C GLN A 230 29.12 11.28 -13.16
N ARG A 231 30.10 11.56 -14.05
CA ARG A 231 29.82 11.71 -15.48
C ARG A 231 29.29 10.43 -16.09
N ALA A 232 29.92 9.29 -15.78
CA ALA A 232 29.49 8.00 -16.31
C ALA A 232 28.06 7.65 -15.84
N LEU A 233 27.73 7.90 -14.57
CA LEU A 233 26.40 7.72 -14.03
C LEU A 233 25.38 8.63 -14.75
N ALA A 234 25.68 9.92 -14.92
CA ALA A 234 24.80 10.85 -15.62
C ALA A 234 24.58 10.45 -17.10
N GLN A 235 25.60 9.97 -17.79
CA GLN A 235 25.46 9.46 -19.16
C GLN A 235 24.57 8.22 -19.23
N HIS A 236 24.72 7.32 -18.28
CA HIS A 236 23.86 6.14 -18.16
C HIS A 236 22.40 6.53 -17.95
N GLN A 237 22.13 7.43 -17.01
CA GLN A 237 20.77 7.89 -16.72
C GLN A 237 20.17 8.70 -17.88
N ALA A 238 20.95 9.53 -18.56
CA ALA A 238 20.49 10.21 -19.78
C ALA A 238 19.94 9.22 -20.82
N ALA A 239 20.70 8.16 -21.08
CA ALA A 239 20.28 7.12 -22.02
C ALA A 239 19.05 6.36 -21.52
N ALA A 240 18.98 6.05 -20.22
CA ALA A 240 17.86 5.35 -19.61
C ALA A 240 16.55 6.17 -19.68
N HIS A 241 16.60 7.47 -19.35
CA HIS A 241 15.44 8.36 -19.46
C HIS A 241 14.96 8.52 -20.89
N ARG A 242 15.87 8.71 -21.85
CA ARG A 242 15.51 8.76 -23.29
C ARG A 242 14.83 7.47 -23.74
N ALA A 243 15.35 6.32 -23.32
CA ALA A 243 14.74 5.02 -23.64
C ALA A 243 13.34 4.88 -22.99
N ARG A 244 13.18 5.27 -21.74
CA ARG A 244 11.88 5.26 -21.05
C ARG A 244 10.87 6.19 -21.71
N ALA A 245 11.27 7.42 -22.07
CA ALA A 245 10.43 8.35 -22.81
C ALA A 245 9.92 7.74 -24.12
N GLN A 246 10.80 7.04 -24.84
CA GLN A 246 10.42 6.36 -26.09
C GLN A 246 9.44 5.21 -25.82
N VAL A 247 9.73 4.34 -24.85
CA VAL A 247 8.86 3.22 -24.48
C VAL A 247 7.46 3.71 -24.08
N TRP A 248 7.37 4.76 -23.26
CA TRP A 248 6.09 5.35 -22.87
C TRP A 248 5.35 5.99 -24.04
N ALA A 249 6.07 6.69 -24.94
CA ALA A 249 5.49 7.30 -26.12
C ALA A 249 4.93 6.26 -27.10
N ASP A 250 5.65 5.16 -27.31
CA ASP A 250 5.23 4.07 -28.20
C ASP A 250 4.00 3.34 -27.63
N ALA A 251 4.02 2.99 -26.33
CA ALA A 251 2.92 2.31 -25.66
C ALA A 251 1.62 3.14 -25.66
N SER A 252 1.74 4.45 -25.60
CA SER A 252 0.59 5.38 -25.61
C SER A 252 0.17 5.86 -27.00
N GLY A 253 0.93 5.51 -28.05
CA GLY A 253 0.70 6.04 -29.41
C GLY A 253 1.06 7.51 -29.58
N LEU A 254 1.72 8.13 -28.61
CA LEU A 254 2.15 9.53 -28.62
C LEU A 254 3.39 9.78 -29.49
N GLY A 255 4.15 8.73 -29.85
CA GLY A 255 5.36 8.84 -30.65
C GLY A 255 5.13 9.25 -32.12
N SER A 256 3.88 9.41 -32.55
CA SER A 256 3.57 9.84 -33.92
C SER A 256 3.56 11.37 -34.04
N ALA A 257 4.01 11.87 -35.20
CA ALA A 257 4.12 13.30 -35.49
C ALA A 257 2.80 14.06 -35.21
N GLY A 258 2.88 15.09 -34.39
CA GLY A 258 1.77 16.00 -34.04
C GLY A 258 1.18 15.82 -32.65
N SER A 259 1.39 14.65 -32.00
CA SER A 259 0.98 14.38 -30.63
C SER A 259 2.14 14.16 -29.67
N ASP A 260 3.37 14.08 -30.18
CA ASP A 260 4.57 13.86 -29.38
C ASP A 260 4.85 15.08 -28.49
N PRO A 261 4.82 14.92 -27.14
CA PRO A 261 5.04 16.02 -26.23
C PRO A 261 6.52 16.40 -26.06
N ARG A 262 7.45 15.57 -26.54
CA ARG A 262 8.90 15.75 -26.39
C ARG A 262 9.38 17.01 -27.11
N ARG A 263 10.44 17.63 -26.57
CA ARG A 263 10.94 18.92 -27.05
C ARG A 263 12.43 18.81 -27.44
N ALA A 264 12.85 19.72 -28.34
CA ALA A 264 14.25 19.82 -28.73
C ALA A 264 15.17 20.36 -27.60
N ALA A 265 14.64 21.10 -26.64
CA ALA A 265 15.37 21.65 -25.51
C ALA A 265 14.44 22.03 -24.37
N TYR A 266 14.99 22.03 -23.16
CA TYR A 266 14.31 22.38 -21.90
C TYR A 266 15.07 23.46 -21.16
N ALA A 267 14.35 24.27 -20.36
CA ALA A 267 14.98 25.25 -19.50
C ALA A 267 15.62 24.55 -18.30
N LEU A 268 16.89 24.79 -18.07
CA LEU A 268 17.62 24.30 -16.92
C LEU A 268 18.01 25.45 -15.99
N PRO A 269 18.22 25.19 -14.68
CA PRO A 269 18.68 26.22 -13.74
C PRO A 269 20.03 26.78 -14.14
N ALA A 270 20.29 28.01 -13.74
CA ALA A 270 21.59 28.64 -13.91
C ALA A 270 22.63 28.05 -12.95
N GLY A 271 23.91 28.24 -13.25
CA GLY A 271 25.00 27.87 -12.35
C GLY A 271 25.48 26.42 -12.47
N LEU A 272 25.05 25.69 -13.49
CA LEU A 272 25.44 24.29 -13.71
C LEU A 272 26.94 24.07 -13.96
N ASP A 273 27.74 25.15 -14.12
CA ASP A 273 29.22 25.04 -14.15
C ASP A 273 29.80 24.67 -12.78
N ASP A 274 29.02 24.86 -11.70
CA ASP A 274 29.33 24.31 -10.37
C ASP A 274 28.84 22.85 -10.28
N PRO A 275 29.75 21.88 -10.07
CA PRO A 275 29.39 20.47 -9.96
C PRO A 275 28.37 20.19 -8.86
N ALA A 276 28.37 20.96 -7.77
CA ALA A 276 27.38 20.79 -6.69
C ALA A 276 25.96 21.11 -7.18
N VAL A 277 25.80 22.19 -7.96
CA VAL A 277 24.51 22.56 -8.58
C VAL A 277 24.06 21.50 -9.59
N ALA A 278 24.98 20.92 -10.34
CA ALA A 278 24.67 19.84 -11.26
C ALA A 278 24.19 18.56 -10.53
N VAL A 279 24.82 18.19 -9.42
CA VAL A 279 24.39 17.07 -8.56
C VAL A 279 23.04 17.35 -7.91
N ASP A 280 22.80 18.57 -7.43
CA ASP A 280 21.53 18.97 -6.87
C ASP A 280 20.39 18.90 -7.90
N LEU A 281 20.67 19.30 -9.14
CA LEU A 281 19.73 19.14 -10.26
C LEU A 281 19.44 17.66 -10.53
N ALA A 282 20.46 16.80 -10.58
CA ALA A 282 20.27 15.36 -10.79
C ALA A 282 19.34 14.77 -9.72
N ARG A 283 19.58 15.09 -8.46
CA ARG A 283 18.74 14.66 -7.33
C ARG A 283 17.31 15.17 -7.45
N ALA A 284 17.13 16.44 -7.82
CA ALA A 284 15.80 17.05 -7.97
C ALA A 284 15.01 16.43 -9.12
N VAL A 285 15.65 16.13 -10.25
CA VAL A 285 15.02 15.48 -11.41
C VAL A 285 14.48 14.11 -11.02
N GLU A 286 15.31 13.25 -10.44
CA GLU A 286 14.88 11.91 -10.04
C GLU A 286 13.77 11.96 -8.97
N THR A 287 13.91 12.83 -7.98
CA THR A 287 12.88 13.01 -6.95
C THR A 287 11.54 13.47 -7.56
N SER A 288 11.56 14.33 -8.58
CA SER A 288 10.33 14.80 -9.22
C SER A 288 9.61 13.70 -10.01
N LEU A 289 10.35 12.78 -10.63
CA LEU A 289 9.80 11.66 -11.37
C LEU A 289 9.02 10.69 -10.47
N THR A 290 9.42 10.55 -9.20
CA THR A 290 8.71 9.68 -8.25
C THR A 290 7.22 10.05 -8.13
N ALA A 291 6.88 11.35 -8.12
CA ALA A 291 5.50 11.82 -8.04
C ALA A 291 4.70 11.47 -9.31
N GLY A 292 5.32 11.58 -10.47
CA GLY A 292 4.72 11.19 -11.76
C GLY A 292 4.36 9.70 -11.77
N TYR A 293 5.28 8.83 -11.36
CA TYR A 293 5.05 7.39 -11.30
C TYR A 293 4.03 6.99 -10.23
N ALA A 294 4.05 7.62 -9.06
CA ALA A 294 3.04 7.39 -8.04
C ALA A 294 1.63 7.77 -8.52
N ASN A 295 1.48 8.87 -9.24
CA ASN A 295 0.21 9.25 -9.87
C ASN A 295 -0.22 8.25 -10.94
N LEU A 296 0.71 7.77 -11.75
CA LEU A 296 0.42 6.73 -12.74
C LEU A 296 -0.12 5.45 -12.10
N VAL A 297 0.44 5.02 -10.95
CA VAL A 297 -0.09 3.88 -10.18
C VAL A 297 -1.54 4.12 -9.74
N ALA A 298 -1.88 5.34 -9.31
CA ALA A 298 -3.25 5.66 -8.89
C ALA A 298 -4.26 5.53 -10.03
N GLU A 299 -3.89 5.97 -11.24
CA GLU A 299 -4.75 6.04 -12.41
C GLU A 299 -4.85 4.70 -13.17
N ALA A 300 -3.81 3.86 -13.12
CA ALA A 300 -3.79 2.59 -13.81
C ALA A 300 -4.75 1.56 -13.20
N ALA A 301 -5.29 0.69 -14.04
CA ALA A 301 -6.19 -0.37 -13.62
C ALA A 301 -5.47 -1.42 -12.74
N PRO A 302 -6.18 -2.10 -11.82
CA PRO A 302 -5.62 -3.22 -11.07
C PRO A 302 -5.04 -4.30 -12.00
N GLY A 303 -3.86 -4.81 -11.67
CA GLY A 303 -3.14 -5.81 -12.47
C GLY A 303 -2.35 -5.24 -13.66
N THR A 304 -2.33 -3.91 -13.83
CA THR A 304 -1.54 -3.23 -14.87
C THR A 304 -0.58 -2.17 -14.33
N ARG A 305 -0.39 -2.12 -13.00
CA ARG A 305 0.40 -1.09 -12.31
C ARG A 305 1.86 -1.47 -12.12
N SER A 306 2.22 -2.73 -12.33
CA SER A 306 3.55 -3.27 -11.98
C SER A 306 4.69 -2.46 -12.59
N SER A 307 4.60 -2.06 -13.86
CA SER A 307 5.62 -1.24 -14.54
C SER A 307 5.75 0.14 -13.90
N ALA A 308 4.65 0.78 -13.51
CA ALA A 308 4.67 2.08 -12.84
C ALA A 308 5.26 1.99 -11.42
N VAL A 309 4.95 0.91 -10.69
CA VAL A 309 5.54 0.64 -9.36
C VAL A 309 7.05 0.42 -9.48
N ASP A 310 7.50 -0.35 -10.47
CA ASP A 310 8.93 -0.57 -10.69
C ASP A 310 9.65 0.71 -11.12
N ALA A 311 9.02 1.55 -11.95
CA ALA A 311 9.56 2.85 -12.31
C ALA A 311 9.68 3.81 -11.10
N LEU A 312 8.69 3.81 -10.20
CA LEU A 312 8.77 4.55 -8.93
C LEU A 312 9.93 4.07 -8.06
N ARG A 313 10.09 2.76 -7.91
CA ARG A 313 11.21 2.15 -7.17
C ARG A 313 12.55 2.53 -7.80
N GLN A 314 12.65 2.49 -9.14
CA GLN A 314 13.87 2.86 -9.87
C GLN A 314 14.21 4.35 -9.67
N ALA A 315 13.26 5.27 -9.86
CA ALA A 315 13.49 6.70 -9.65
C ALA A 315 13.91 7.01 -8.21
N THR A 316 13.37 6.26 -7.21
CA THR A 316 13.79 6.38 -5.81
C THR A 316 15.25 5.94 -5.63
N ALA A 317 15.65 4.82 -6.24
CA ALA A 317 17.03 4.33 -6.19
C ALA A 317 17.99 5.25 -6.94
N ASP A 318 17.57 5.80 -8.08
CA ASP A 318 18.35 6.75 -8.88
C ASP A 318 18.57 8.06 -8.10
N ALA A 319 17.54 8.58 -7.41
CA ALA A 319 17.70 9.72 -6.52
C ALA A 319 18.70 9.44 -5.38
N ALA A 320 18.63 8.25 -4.78
CA ALA A 320 19.56 7.82 -3.73
C ALA A 320 21.00 7.73 -4.25
N ALA A 321 21.22 7.29 -5.48
CA ALA A 321 22.55 7.26 -6.12
C ALA A 321 23.17 8.67 -6.26
N TRP A 322 22.36 9.71 -6.35
CA TRP A 322 22.78 11.11 -6.30
C TRP A 322 22.82 11.69 -4.87
N GLY A 323 22.69 10.84 -3.87
CA GLY A 323 22.77 11.26 -2.45
C GLY A 323 21.48 11.89 -1.93
N ALA A 324 20.31 11.57 -2.49
CA ALA A 324 19.06 11.97 -1.89
C ALA A 324 18.90 11.30 -0.51
N PRO A 325 18.40 12.03 0.50
CA PRO A 325 18.09 11.41 1.78
C PRO A 325 16.96 10.41 1.63
N PRO A 326 16.89 9.38 2.50
CA PRO A 326 15.76 8.47 2.52
C PRO A 326 14.47 9.20 2.90
N ILE A 327 13.36 8.80 2.30
CA ILE A 327 12.02 9.36 2.58
C ILE A 327 11.02 8.22 2.81
N ALA A 328 10.10 8.43 3.76
CA ALA A 328 9.11 7.42 4.12
C ALA A 328 8.12 7.14 2.97
N PHE A 329 7.79 8.17 2.20
CA PHE A 329 6.78 8.08 1.14
C PHE A 329 7.27 8.68 -0.18
N PRO A 330 8.16 7.98 -0.94
CA PRO A 330 8.56 8.42 -2.28
C PRO A 330 7.34 8.63 -3.19
N GLY A 331 7.31 9.76 -3.89
CA GLY A 331 6.22 10.10 -4.80
C GLY A 331 4.94 10.63 -4.15
N LEU A 332 4.91 10.81 -2.83
CA LEU A 332 3.78 11.37 -2.08
C LEU A 332 4.18 12.67 -1.35
N PRO A 333 4.37 13.78 -2.05
CA PRO A 333 4.80 15.04 -1.42
C PRO A 333 3.82 15.53 -0.35
N GLU A 334 2.55 15.19 -0.45
CA GLU A 334 1.52 15.48 0.55
C GLU A 334 1.72 14.75 1.89
N GLN A 335 2.55 13.71 1.90
CA GLN A 335 2.92 12.95 3.11
C GLN A 335 4.28 13.41 3.68
N ALA A 336 4.95 14.33 3.03
CA ALA A 336 6.12 14.95 3.61
C ALA A 336 5.69 15.67 4.90
N ALA A 337 6.40 15.42 6.02
CA ALA A 337 6.13 16.13 7.27
C ALA A 337 6.12 17.63 7.02
N PRO A 338 5.17 18.40 7.60
CA PRO A 338 5.18 19.83 7.47
C PRO A 338 6.53 20.32 7.98
N VAL A 339 7.25 21.05 7.14
CA VAL A 339 8.49 21.73 7.57
C VAL A 339 8.07 22.67 8.70
N SER A 340 8.44 22.30 9.93
CA SER A 340 8.27 23.20 11.08
C SER A 340 9.15 24.41 10.81
N LEU A 341 8.55 25.49 10.30
CA LEU A 341 9.19 26.79 10.25
C LEU A 341 9.32 27.24 11.71
N GLY A 342 10.48 26.93 12.33
CA GLY A 342 10.87 27.40 13.64
C GLY A 342 11.19 28.91 13.64
#